data_8e00fe052e99db40fe784f2adb172034
#
_entry.id   8e00fe052e99db40fe784f2adb172034
#
_cell.length_a   1.000
_cell.length_b   1.000
_cell.length_c   1.000
_cell.angle_alpha   90.00
_cell.angle_beta   90.00
_cell.angle_gamma   90.00
#
_symmetry.space_group_name_H-M   'P 1'
#
loop_
_entity.id
_entity.type
_entity.pdbx_description
1 polymer ?
#
loop_
_entity_poly.entity_id
_entity_poly.type
_entity_poly.pdbx_seq_one_letter_code
_entity_poly.pdbx_strand_id
1 'polypeptide(L)'
;EIGVRLVGSEMCIRDSCNTAGIERFPGAQFDMVRLGIGLYGVSPIDNSIIHNVSTLKTTILQIRDVPAEDTVGYSRKGHLERPSRIAAIPIGYADGLNRHLGRGNAYCLVNGKKAPYVGNICMDVCMIDVTDIDCREGDQAIIFGDDLPITVLSDKLDTIPYEVLTSISTRVKRVYYQD
;
A
#
# COMPACT_ATOMS: atom_id res chain seq x y z
N GLU A 1 -18.39 22.37 22.34
CA GLU A 1 -17.18 23.07 22.81
C GLU A 1 -15.93 22.22 22.70
N ILE A 2 -15.98 20.93 23.03
CA ILE A 2 -14.82 20.02 22.89
C ILE A 2 -14.39 19.88 21.43
N GLY A 3 -15.33 19.77 20.52
CA GLY A 3 -15.07 19.73 19.09
C GLY A 3 -14.40 20.99 18.56
N VAL A 4 -14.82 22.14 19.04
CA VAL A 4 -14.22 23.45 18.69
C VAL A 4 -12.78 23.54 19.22
N ARG A 5 -12.53 23.05 20.43
CA ARG A 5 -11.17 23.05 21.00
C ARG A 5 -10.23 22.10 20.29
N LEU A 6 -10.71 20.95 19.83
CA LEU A 6 -9.88 19.96 19.11
C LEU A 6 -9.61 20.37 17.67
N VAL A 7 -10.61 20.89 16.98
CA VAL A 7 -10.52 21.26 15.57
C VAL A 7 -10.14 22.73 15.38
N GLY A 8 -10.61 23.58 16.26
CA GLY A 8 -10.38 25.02 16.22
C GLY A 8 -9.34 25.51 17.20
N SER A 9 -8.57 24.60 17.83
CA SER A 9 -7.50 25.06 18.72
C SER A 9 -6.44 25.80 17.92
N GLU A 10 -6.00 26.91 18.42
CA GLU A 10 -4.96 27.73 17.80
C GLU A 10 -3.69 26.89 17.54
N MET A 11 -3.39 25.94 18.41
CA MET A 11 -2.28 25.00 18.27
C MET A 11 -2.35 24.16 16.98
N CYS A 12 -3.55 23.79 16.49
CA CYS A 12 -3.70 22.98 15.28
C CYS A 12 -3.77 23.80 14.00
N ILE A 13 -4.22 25.04 14.08
CA ILE A 13 -4.51 25.87 12.90
C ILE A 13 -3.54 27.05 12.80
N ARG A 14 -3.12 27.60 13.91
CA ARG A 14 -2.40 28.87 13.98
C ARG A 14 -0.94 28.73 14.43
N ASP A 15 -0.68 27.88 15.39
CA ASP A 15 0.58 27.90 16.11
C ASP A 15 1.64 26.89 15.63
N SER A 16 1.29 25.96 14.73
CA SER A 16 2.25 25.00 14.23
C SER A 16 1.91 24.41 12.87
N CYS A 17 2.89 24.37 11.98
CA CYS A 17 2.77 23.72 10.67
C CYS A 17 2.69 22.20 10.79
N ASN A 18 1.80 21.57 10.00
CA ASN A 18 1.85 20.14 9.70
C ASN A 18 2.92 19.87 8.63
N THR A 19 3.10 18.61 8.19
CA THR A 19 4.09 18.24 7.16
C THR A 19 4.00 19.14 5.90
N ALA A 20 2.79 19.36 5.37
CA ALA A 20 2.62 20.22 4.20
C ALA A 20 3.00 21.68 4.48
N GLY A 21 2.69 22.19 5.66
CA GLY A 21 3.06 23.53 6.09
C GLY A 21 4.57 23.70 6.26
N ILE A 22 5.24 22.66 6.77
CA ILE A 22 6.71 22.63 6.90
C ILE A 22 7.38 22.78 5.53
N GLU A 23 6.90 22.02 4.54
CA GLU A 23 7.48 22.05 3.21
C GLU A 23 7.15 23.35 2.45
N ARG A 24 5.91 23.84 2.54
CA ARG A 24 5.45 25.02 1.78
C ARG A 24 5.86 26.35 2.37
N PHE A 25 5.96 26.43 3.69
CA PHE A 25 6.14 27.68 4.42
C PHE A 25 7.28 27.60 5.44
N PRO A 26 8.55 27.47 4.97
CA PRO A 26 9.70 27.37 5.90
C PRO A 26 9.79 28.52 6.90
N GLY A 27 9.41 29.75 6.49
CA GLY A 27 9.40 30.92 7.36
C GLY A 27 8.29 30.96 8.42
N ALA A 28 7.34 30.03 8.37
CA ALA A 28 6.21 29.94 9.31
C ALA A 28 6.36 28.77 10.32
N GLN A 29 7.56 28.24 10.47
CA GLN A 29 7.80 27.09 11.38
C GLN A 29 7.88 27.53 12.85
N PHE A 30 8.22 28.78 13.12
CA PHE A 30 8.35 29.37 14.46
C PHE A 30 9.10 28.45 15.44
N ASP A 31 8.57 28.27 16.65
CA ASP A 31 9.20 27.46 17.69
C ASP A 31 8.82 25.98 17.65
N MET A 32 7.76 25.61 16.89
CA MET A 32 7.25 24.23 16.86
C MET A 32 6.59 23.87 15.53
N VAL A 33 6.78 22.64 15.13
CA VAL A 33 6.08 22.02 13.97
C VAL A 33 5.49 20.67 14.38
N ARG A 34 4.48 20.22 13.64
CA ARG A 34 3.84 18.91 13.79
C ARG A 34 4.16 18.03 12.58
N LEU A 35 5.31 17.37 12.61
CA LEU A 35 5.70 16.45 11.57
C LEU A 35 4.87 15.17 11.70
N GLY A 36 4.07 14.87 10.70
CA GLY A 36 3.17 13.73 10.65
C GLY A 36 3.55 12.74 9.55
N ILE A 37 2.89 12.83 8.40
CA ILE A 37 3.08 11.87 7.29
C ILE A 37 4.52 11.85 6.76
N GLY A 38 5.25 12.93 6.89
CA GLY A 38 6.67 12.99 6.53
C GLY A 38 7.55 12.02 7.32
N LEU A 39 7.19 11.67 8.57
CA LEU A 39 7.89 10.63 9.33
C LEU A 39 7.74 9.24 8.74
N TYR A 40 6.72 9.03 7.92
CA TYR A 40 6.48 7.76 7.23
C TYR A 40 7.03 7.75 5.81
N GLY A 41 7.81 8.76 5.44
CA GLY A 41 8.44 8.84 4.12
C GLY A 41 7.49 9.25 2.99
N VAL A 42 6.43 9.98 3.32
CA VAL A 42 5.47 10.48 2.33
C VAL A 42 5.41 12.00 2.40
N SER A 43 5.74 12.67 1.28
CA SER A 43 5.52 14.09 1.13
C SER A 43 4.10 14.37 0.62
N PRO A 44 3.39 15.35 1.19
CA PRO A 44 2.11 15.81 0.64
C PRO A 44 2.29 16.70 -0.61
N ILE A 45 3.52 17.03 -1.00
CA ILE A 45 3.82 17.96 -2.10
C ILE A 45 4.69 17.29 -3.16
N ASP A 46 5.86 16.86 -2.77
CA ASP A 46 6.87 16.30 -3.66
C ASP A 46 7.75 15.31 -2.90
N ASN A 47 7.77 14.05 -3.34
CA ASN A 47 8.58 13.00 -2.73
C ASN A 47 10.08 13.06 -3.09
N SER A 48 10.56 14.13 -3.74
CA SER A 48 11.97 14.26 -4.09
C SER A 48 12.90 14.48 -2.88
N ILE A 49 12.37 14.99 -1.78
CA ILE A 49 13.13 15.36 -0.58
C ILE A 49 13.00 14.30 0.53
N ILE A 50 11.88 13.59 0.57
CA ILE A 50 11.57 12.61 1.62
C ILE A 50 11.69 11.20 1.04
N HIS A 51 12.52 10.38 1.69
CA HIS A 51 12.70 8.98 1.31
C HIS A 51 11.65 8.09 1.98
N ASN A 52 11.22 7.06 1.27
CA ASN A 52 10.35 6.03 1.84
C ASN A 52 11.04 5.36 3.05
N VAL A 53 10.28 5.12 4.11
CA VAL A 53 10.80 4.49 5.34
C VAL A 53 10.20 3.13 5.63
N SER A 54 9.25 2.67 4.81
CA SER A 54 8.58 1.39 5.06
C SER A 54 8.29 0.62 3.79
N THR A 55 8.53 -0.68 3.83
CA THR A 55 8.19 -1.60 2.74
C THR A 55 7.31 -2.71 3.28
N LEU A 56 6.14 -2.91 2.67
CA LEU A 56 5.30 -4.08 2.89
C LEU A 56 5.55 -5.09 1.78
N LYS A 57 6.03 -6.27 2.16
CA LYS A 57 6.32 -7.36 1.22
C LYS A 57 5.88 -8.70 1.77
N THR A 58 5.65 -9.62 0.86
CA THR A 58 5.34 -11.01 1.14
C THR A 58 6.06 -11.92 0.15
N THR A 59 5.80 -13.23 0.16
CA THR A 59 6.42 -14.19 -0.75
C THR A 59 5.36 -14.94 -1.55
N ILE A 60 5.72 -15.40 -2.73
CA ILE A 60 4.87 -16.29 -3.54
C ILE A 60 4.85 -17.67 -2.88
N LEU A 61 3.65 -18.16 -2.53
CA LEU A 61 3.47 -19.50 -1.96
C LEU A 61 3.37 -20.58 -3.03
N GLN A 62 2.66 -20.29 -4.11
CA GLN A 62 2.36 -21.25 -5.16
C GLN A 62 2.13 -20.54 -6.48
N ILE A 63 2.53 -21.17 -7.58
CA ILE A 63 2.21 -20.72 -8.94
C ILE A 63 1.48 -21.86 -9.66
N ARG A 64 0.43 -21.51 -10.38
CA ARG A 64 -0.34 -22.46 -11.23
C ARG A 64 -0.63 -21.87 -12.60
N ASP A 65 -0.56 -22.73 -13.60
CA ASP A 65 -1.10 -22.44 -14.92
C ASP A 65 -2.62 -22.65 -14.89
N VAL A 66 -3.36 -21.65 -15.34
CA VAL A 66 -4.83 -21.62 -15.30
C VAL A 66 -5.33 -21.33 -16.71
N PRO A 67 -6.20 -22.21 -17.29
CA PRO A 67 -6.81 -21.97 -18.58
C PRO A 67 -7.70 -20.72 -18.61
N ALA A 68 -7.91 -20.14 -19.79
CA ALA A 68 -8.69 -18.90 -19.92
C ALA A 68 -10.18 -19.07 -19.54
N GLU A 69 -10.73 -20.27 -19.73
CA GLU A 69 -12.12 -20.62 -19.38
C GLU A 69 -12.36 -20.78 -17.88
N ASP A 70 -11.28 -20.92 -17.10
CA ASP A 70 -11.36 -21.05 -15.65
C ASP A 70 -11.45 -19.68 -14.96
N THR A 71 -11.91 -19.72 -13.72
CA THR A 71 -12.05 -18.52 -12.90
C THR A 71 -11.24 -18.65 -11.61
N VAL A 72 -10.72 -17.50 -11.13
CA VAL A 72 -9.86 -17.43 -9.96
C VAL A 72 -10.59 -16.83 -8.77
N GLY A 73 -10.47 -17.47 -7.60
CA GLY A 73 -10.92 -16.98 -6.32
C GLY A 73 -12.41 -17.10 -6.04
N TYR A 74 -12.82 -16.62 -4.88
CA TYR A 74 -14.20 -16.72 -4.38
C TYR A 74 -15.20 -16.00 -5.29
N SER A 75 -16.39 -16.61 -5.41
CA SER A 75 -17.49 -16.13 -6.24
C SER A 75 -17.12 -16.04 -7.73
N ARG A 76 -16.08 -16.73 -8.16
CA ARG A 76 -15.62 -16.79 -9.56
C ARG A 76 -15.44 -15.39 -10.18
N LYS A 77 -14.90 -14.43 -9.43
CA LYS A 77 -14.76 -13.01 -9.85
C LYS A 77 -13.43 -12.72 -10.56
N GLY A 78 -12.47 -13.64 -10.54
CA GLY A 78 -11.25 -13.52 -11.33
C GLY A 78 -11.47 -14.17 -12.70
N HIS A 79 -11.72 -13.37 -13.72
CA HIS A 79 -11.81 -13.83 -15.11
C HIS A 79 -10.46 -13.64 -15.80
N LEU A 80 -10.10 -14.57 -16.65
CA LEU A 80 -8.86 -14.56 -17.39
C LEU A 80 -9.17 -14.37 -18.89
N GLU A 81 -8.41 -13.52 -19.56
CA GLU A 81 -8.57 -13.27 -21.01
C GLU A 81 -7.74 -14.24 -21.85
N ARG A 82 -6.78 -14.91 -21.22
CA ARG A 82 -5.87 -15.88 -21.84
C ARG A 82 -5.42 -16.92 -20.81
N PRO A 83 -4.85 -18.05 -21.23
CA PRO A 83 -4.17 -18.95 -20.31
C PRO A 83 -3.11 -18.17 -19.53
N SER A 84 -3.16 -18.25 -18.21
CA SER A 84 -2.39 -17.36 -17.31
C SER A 84 -1.67 -18.15 -16.23
N ARG A 85 -0.52 -17.64 -15.79
CA ARG A 85 0.17 -18.09 -14.58
C ARG A 85 -0.30 -17.26 -13.40
N ILE A 86 -0.98 -17.90 -12.46
CA ILE A 86 -1.54 -17.25 -11.28
C ILE A 86 -0.75 -17.66 -10.05
N ALA A 87 -0.26 -16.66 -9.32
CA ALA A 87 0.45 -16.86 -8.07
C ALA A 87 -0.45 -16.55 -6.86
N ALA A 88 -0.34 -17.37 -5.81
CA ALA A 88 -0.95 -17.12 -4.51
C ALA A 88 0.07 -16.49 -3.57
N ILE A 89 -0.29 -15.40 -2.91
CA ILE A 89 0.53 -14.71 -1.92
C ILE A 89 -0.20 -14.61 -0.57
N PRO A 90 0.47 -14.88 0.57
CA PRO A 90 -0.14 -14.94 1.90
C PRO A 90 -0.29 -13.54 2.51
N ILE A 91 -1.14 -12.74 1.90
CA ILE A 91 -1.58 -11.45 2.41
C ILE A 91 -3.03 -11.22 1.98
N GLY A 92 -3.85 -10.74 2.89
CA GLY A 92 -5.24 -10.47 2.63
C GLY A 92 -5.78 -9.29 3.45
N TYR A 93 -7.11 -9.15 3.48
CA TYR A 93 -7.71 -8.00 4.14
C TYR A 93 -7.55 -8.02 5.67
N ALA A 94 -7.32 -9.18 6.29
CA ALA A 94 -7.01 -9.25 7.71
C ALA A 94 -5.59 -8.77 8.04
N ASP A 95 -4.72 -8.64 7.02
CA ASP A 95 -3.39 -8.04 7.15
C ASP A 95 -3.40 -6.53 6.87
N GLY A 96 -4.51 -6.02 6.31
CA GLY A 96 -4.65 -4.62 5.89
C GLY A 96 -4.68 -4.42 4.38
N LEU A 97 -4.60 -5.48 3.57
CA LEU A 97 -4.74 -5.36 2.13
C LEU A 97 -6.22 -5.22 1.75
N ASN A 98 -6.67 -4.00 1.50
CA ASN A 98 -8.07 -3.71 1.27
C ASN A 98 -8.64 -4.47 0.06
N ARG A 99 -9.85 -5.02 0.21
CA ARG A 99 -10.53 -5.81 -0.84
C ARG A 99 -10.80 -5.01 -2.12
N HIS A 100 -10.92 -3.69 -2.02
CA HIS A 100 -11.14 -2.82 -3.19
C HIS A 100 -9.96 -2.84 -4.18
N LEU A 101 -8.77 -3.21 -3.73
CA LEU A 101 -7.59 -3.37 -4.58
C LEU A 101 -7.65 -4.60 -5.49
N GLY A 102 -8.54 -5.56 -5.21
CA GLY A 102 -8.73 -6.77 -6.01
C GLY A 102 -9.35 -6.52 -7.38
N ARG A 103 -9.59 -7.61 -8.13
CA ARG A 103 -10.25 -7.62 -9.45
C ARG A 103 -9.56 -6.72 -10.49
N GLY A 104 -8.23 -6.67 -10.48
CA GLY A 104 -7.44 -5.86 -11.40
C GLY A 104 -7.38 -4.37 -11.07
N ASN A 105 -7.99 -3.90 -9.97
CA ASN A 105 -7.97 -2.48 -9.62
C ASN A 105 -6.56 -1.99 -9.22
N ALA A 106 -5.76 -2.87 -8.60
CA ALA A 106 -4.38 -2.56 -8.24
C ALA A 106 -3.45 -3.75 -8.55
N TYR A 107 -2.18 -3.57 -8.24
CA TYR A 107 -1.12 -4.55 -8.46
C TYR A 107 -0.09 -4.50 -7.33
N CYS A 108 0.70 -5.55 -7.21
CA CYS A 108 1.97 -5.54 -6.50
C CYS A 108 3.14 -5.64 -7.49
N LEU A 109 4.38 -5.56 -7.00
CA LEU A 109 5.55 -5.81 -7.83
C LEU A 109 6.15 -7.18 -7.51
N VAL A 110 6.46 -7.93 -8.56
CA VAL A 110 7.25 -9.16 -8.50
C VAL A 110 8.41 -9.00 -9.48
N ASN A 111 9.63 -9.13 -8.97
CA ASN A 111 10.86 -8.92 -9.76
C ASN A 111 10.84 -7.60 -10.57
N GLY A 112 10.35 -6.51 -9.96
CA GLY A 112 10.25 -5.18 -10.56
C GLY A 112 9.12 -4.99 -11.57
N LYS A 113 8.30 -6.02 -11.83
CA LYS A 113 7.19 -5.96 -12.79
C LYS A 113 5.83 -5.94 -12.08
N LYS A 114 4.86 -5.26 -12.68
CA LYS A 114 3.49 -5.17 -12.16
C LYS A 114 2.77 -6.50 -12.28
N ALA A 115 2.32 -7.04 -11.15
CA ALA A 115 1.50 -8.23 -11.03
C ALA A 115 0.11 -7.85 -10.51
N PRO A 116 -0.92 -7.74 -11.39
CA PRO A 116 -2.27 -7.34 -10.99
C PRO A 116 -2.92 -8.34 -10.04
N TYR A 117 -3.73 -7.85 -9.10
CA TYR A 117 -4.55 -8.71 -8.26
C TYR A 117 -5.70 -9.32 -9.06
N VAL A 118 -5.85 -10.64 -9.03
CA VAL A 118 -6.88 -11.38 -9.76
C VAL A 118 -7.98 -11.83 -8.80
N GLY A 119 -9.23 -11.57 -9.18
CA GLY A 119 -10.37 -11.92 -8.36
C GLY A 119 -10.44 -11.15 -7.04
N ASN A 120 -11.17 -11.70 -6.08
CA ASN A 120 -11.33 -11.08 -4.77
C ASN A 120 -10.11 -11.31 -3.89
N ILE A 121 -9.68 -10.27 -3.17
CA ILE A 121 -8.75 -10.43 -2.06
C ILE A 121 -9.49 -11.14 -0.92
N CYS A 122 -8.92 -12.24 -0.44
CA CYS A 122 -9.46 -13.04 0.65
C CYS A 122 -8.95 -12.55 2.03
N MET A 123 -9.30 -13.26 3.09
CA MET A 123 -8.91 -12.88 4.45
C MET A 123 -7.38 -12.89 4.63
N ASP A 124 -6.74 -13.98 4.21
CA ASP A 124 -5.33 -14.27 4.51
C ASP A 124 -4.48 -14.50 3.25
N VAL A 125 -5.10 -14.46 2.08
CA VAL A 125 -4.44 -14.76 0.81
C VAL A 125 -5.09 -13.97 -0.32
N CYS A 126 -4.31 -13.65 -1.35
CA CYS A 126 -4.84 -13.16 -2.62
C CYS A 126 -4.04 -13.74 -3.79
N MET A 127 -4.61 -13.61 -4.98
CA MET A 127 -4.03 -14.10 -6.22
C MET A 127 -3.57 -12.93 -7.07
N ILE A 128 -2.45 -13.13 -7.75
CA ILE A 128 -1.84 -12.15 -8.67
C ILE A 128 -1.52 -12.83 -10.00
N ASP A 129 -1.63 -12.07 -11.08
CA ASP A 129 -1.22 -12.53 -12.40
C ASP A 129 0.28 -12.31 -12.61
N VAL A 130 1.00 -13.40 -12.84
CA VAL A 130 2.44 -13.42 -13.09
C VAL A 130 2.78 -14.01 -14.46
N THR A 131 1.83 -14.01 -15.39
CA THR A 131 1.98 -14.65 -16.71
C THR A 131 3.21 -14.19 -17.47
N ASP A 132 3.48 -12.88 -17.47
CA ASP A 132 4.61 -12.28 -18.20
C ASP A 132 5.80 -11.97 -17.28
N ILE A 133 5.84 -12.59 -16.11
CA ILE A 133 6.88 -12.37 -15.10
C ILE A 133 7.67 -13.66 -14.91
N ASP A 134 8.97 -13.59 -15.13
CA ASP A 134 9.87 -14.69 -14.76
C ASP A 134 10.03 -14.70 -13.24
N CYS A 135 9.32 -15.61 -12.59
CA CYS A 135 9.31 -15.76 -11.13
C CYS A 135 9.02 -17.21 -10.73
N ARG A 136 9.33 -17.51 -9.47
CA ARG A 136 9.15 -18.81 -8.83
C ARG A 136 8.57 -18.69 -7.43
N GLU A 137 8.14 -19.79 -6.88
CA GLU A 137 7.73 -19.89 -5.48
C GLU A 137 8.88 -19.48 -4.56
N GLY A 138 8.59 -18.69 -3.54
CA GLY A 138 9.56 -18.06 -2.65
C GLY A 138 10.03 -16.66 -3.08
N ASP A 139 9.82 -16.24 -4.32
CA ASP A 139 10.13 -14.87 -4.75
C ASP A 139 9.28 -13.85 -4.01
N GLN A 140 9.82 -12.63 -3.86
CA GLN A 140 9.14 -11.56 -3.13
C GLN A 140 8.08 -10.87 -4.00
N ALA A 141 6.95 -10.56 -3.36
CA ALA A 141 5.93 -9.65 -3.87
C ALA A 141 5.91 -8.39 -3.00
N ILE A 142 6.15 -7.22 -3.60
CA ILE A 142 6.17 -5.92 -2.92
C ILE A 142 4.80 -5.27 -3.07
N ILE A 143 4.15 -5.02 -1.96
CA ILE A 143 2.81 -4.39 -1.90
C ILE A 143 2.92 -2.87 -1.96
N PHE A 144 3.86 -2.31 -1.21
CA PHE A 144 4.35 -0.93 -1.33
C PHE A 144 5.78 -0.83 -0.79
N GLY A 145 6.51 0.17 -1.22
CA GLY A 145 7.91 0.41 -0.86
C GLY A 145 8.54 1.46 -1.79
N ASP A 146 9.85 1.42 -1.98
CA ASP A 146 10.57 2.40 -2.80
C ASP A 146 10.11 2.37 -4.27
N ASP A 147 10.02 1.17 -4.86
CA ASP A 147 9.63 1.00 -6.27
C ASP A 147 8.12 1.07 -6.51
N LEU A 148 7.31 1.00 -5.45
CA LEU A 148 5.85 1.09 -5.49
C LEU A 148 5.38 1.97 -4.33
N PRO A 149 5.34 3.29 -4.51
CA PRO A 149 4.91 4.22 -3.46
C PRO A 149 3.53 3.90 -2.92
N ILE A 150 3.36 4.04 -1.60
CA ILE A 150 2.09 3.78 -0.92
C ILE A 150 0.93 4.65 -1.45
N THR A 151 1.26 5.81 -2.03
CA THR A 151 0.29 6.70 -2.69
C THR A 151 -0.46 6.02 -3.82
N VAL A 152 0.18 5.08 -4.53
CA VAL A 152 -0.50 4.28 -5.57
C VAL A 152 -1.67 3.49 -4.99
N LEU A 153 -1.54 2.96 -3.76
CA LEU A 153 -2.63 2.24 -3.10
C LEU A 153 -3.68 3.20 -2.55
N SER A 154 -3.28 4.30 -1.91
CA SER A 154 -4.24 5.28 -1.38
C SER A 154 -5.08 5.92 -2.49
N ASP A 155 -4.50 6.22 -3.65
CA ASP A 155 -5.21 6.76 -4.82
C ASP A 155 -6.24 5.75 -5.35
N LYS A 156 -5.88 4.46 -5.40
CA LYS A 156 -6.80 3.39 -5.81
C LYS A 156 -7.95 3.16 -4.84
N LEU A 157 -7.76 3.53 -3.58
CA LEU A 157 -8.75 3.41 -2.50
C LEU A 157 -9.53 4.70 -2.27
N ASP A 158 -9.25 5.77 -3.00
CA ASP A 158 -9.82 7.12 -2.80
C ASP A 158 -9.65 7.58 -1.34
N THR A 159 -8.42 7.42 -0.82
CA THR A 159 -8.07 7.76 0.56
C THR A 159 -6.66 8.34 0.67
N ILE A 160 -6.16 8.48 1.88
CA ILE A 160 -4.86 9.06 2.19
C ILE A 160 -3.87 7.97 2.67
N PRO A 161 -2.55 8.17 2.48
CA PRO A 161 -1.53 7.20 2.90
C PRO A 161 -1.59 6.81 4.38
N TYR A 162 -2.03 7.70 5.26
CA TYR A 162 -2.22 7.40 6.68
C TYR A 162 -3.18 6.23 6.90
N GLU A 163 -4.32 6.21 6.20
CA GLU A 163 -5.31 5.15 6.36
C GLU A 163 -4.75 3.81 5.90
N VAL A 164 -4.01 3.80 4.80
CA VAL A 164 -3.34 2.59 4.32
C VAL A 164 -2.33 2.08 5.35
N LEU A 165 -1.46 2.96 5.88
CA LEU A 165 -0.46 2.59 6.89
C LEU A 165 -1.10 2.06 8.18
N THR A 166 -2.13 2.73 8.67
CA THR A 166 -2.81 2.36 9.94
C THR A 166 -3.68 1.11 9.79
N SER A 167 -4.08 0.75 8.58
CA SER A 167 -4.82 -0.49 8.30
C SER A 167 -3.96 -1.74 8.42
N ILE A 168 -2.62 -1.62 8.34
CA ILE A 168 -1.72 -2.77 8.45
C ILE A 168 -1.80 -3.38 9.85
N SER A 169 -2.34 -4.60 9.90
CA SER A 169 -2.61 -5.34 11.12
C SER A 169 -1.35 -5.57 11.96
N THR A 170 -1.52 -5.64 13.28
CA THR A 170 -0.44 -5.98 14.22
C THR A 170 0.09 -7.41 14.05
N ARG A 171 -0.65 -8.30 13.39
CA ARG A 171 -0.19 -9.66 13.06
C ARG A 171 0.88 -9.69 11.97
N VAL A 172 0.99 -8.62 11.17
CA VAL A 172 2.08 -8.48 10.18
C VAL A 172 3.37 -8.22 10.93
N LYS A 173 4.37 -9.09 10.73
CA LYS A 173 5.67 -8.98 11.39
C LYS A 173 6.38 -7.70 10.93
N ARG A 174 6.78 -6.89 11.89
CA ARG A 174 7.59 -5.70 11.64
C ARG A 174 9.06 -6.00 11.94
N VAL A 175 9.91 -5.64 11.00
CA VAL A 175 11.37 -5.76 11.13
C VAL A 175 11.93 -4.36 10.97
N TYR A 176 12.70 -3.93 11.95
CA TYR A 176 13.33 -2.62 11.95
C TYR A 176 14.80 -2.79 11.57
N TYR A 177 15.25 -1.94 10.67
CA TYR A 177 16.66 -1.84 10.29
C TYR A 177 17.19 -0.51 10.83
N GLN A 178 18.41 -0.52 11.29
CA GLN A 178 19.13 0.66 11.72
C GLN A 178 20.42 0.67 10.89
N ASP A 179 20.57 1.71 10.06
CA ASP A 179 21.77 1.96 9.27
C ASP A 179 22.87 2.58 10.15
#